data_d008cf816ef6f49e3d7d98870ba1e906
#
_entry.id   d008cf816ef6f49e3d7d98870ba1e906
#
_cell.length_a   1.000
_cell.length_b   1.000
_cell.length_c   1.000
_cell.angle_alpha   90.00
_cell.angle_beta   90.00
_cell.angle_gamma   90.00
#
_symmetry.space_group_name_H-M   'P 1'
#
loop_
_entity.id
_entity.type
_entity.pdbx_description
1 polymer ?
#
loop_
_entity_poly.entity_id
_entity_poly.type
_entity_poly.pdbx_seq_one_letter_code
_entity_poly.pdbx_strand_id
1 'polypeptide(L)'
;MGLSVRFKNLLLFTALAAPAGLAIAQTAARPAPQTQATRTAAQPAATPPAAAQPATPRPAAQGVPQLGNPQPVTMPAPAVVPPPPPPVWTLADANQLLLSILTSAKEGLDPTDYDAAGLMSAMRSNDPILLSAAATERFDKLASDFALGHVRGDDRQNWHIPDPDLDSARRDALLRAALAQHRVGEALQGLLPNHPQYAALRKALEITPKTETGKIDRIRLNMDRWRWLPRDLGERYIIVNVPAYTAALVENGVTLSRHRAVAGAIKTPTPQLMATATGVILNPWWEVPKSIEPEVRGKAGYVPLKGKDGKIQRWRQPPGPRNALGQIKFVMPNPQSIYLHDTTAKSLFDTKMRAYSHGCIRTEHIMQLAEKLLTEGAPAVGTEGATVWTPEKIRETVQAKKTVQANFPKPLPVYIVYMSSAALQDGSIKDYADIYKKDGKVIAALNDKTLPKPAAKTADKVASR
;
A
#
# COMPACT_ATOMS: atom_id res chain seq x y z
N MET A 1 34.15 -60.51 14.27
CA MET A 1 34.06 -60.38 15.73
C MET A 1 33.67 -58.92 15.98
N GLY A 2 32.51 -58.56 16.26
CA GLY A 2 31.46 -58.81 17.25
C GLY A 2 31.27 -57.47 17.88
N LEU A 3 30.28 -56.84 18.15
CA LEU A 3 28.99 -57.02 18.77
C LEU A 3 28.08 -55.81 18.52
N SER A 4 26.89 -56.08 18.11
CA SER A 4 25.75 -55.14 18.09
C SER A 4 25.18 -55.03 19.51
N VAL A 5 24.89 -53.81 19.96
CA VAL A 5 24.04 -53.59 21.15
C VAL A 5 22.87 -52.66 20.74
N ARG A 6 21.69 -53.28 20.68
CA ARG A 6 20.40 -52.63 20.59
C ARG A 6 19.96 -52.21 22.00
N PHE A 7 19.66 -50.93 22.22
CA PHE A 7 18.86 -50.50 23.35
C PHE A 7 17.43 -50.13 22.89
N LYS A 8 16.48 -50.93 23.38
CA LYS A 8 15.05 -50.61 23.43
C LYS A 8 14.82 -49.75 24.67
N ASN A 9 14.23 -48.61 24.57
CA ASN A 9 13.65 -47.94 25.71
C ASN A 9 12.16 -47.70 25.55
N LEU A 10 11.51 -48.13 26.55
CA LEU A 10 10.13 -48.35 26.95
C LEU A 10 9.45 -46.97 27.21
N LEU A 11 8.27 -46.82 26.65
CA LEU A 11 7.35 -45.69 26.93
C LEU A 11 6.66 -45.91 28.29
N LEU A 12 6.74 -44.94 29.17
CA LEU A 12 5.88 -44.85 30.35
C LEU A 12 4.92 -43.68 30.16
N PHE A 13 3.63 -43.97 30.05
CA PHE A 13 2.54 -43.01 30.17
C PHE A 13 2.25 -42.75 31.63
N THR A 14 2.29 -41.47 32.04
CA THR A 14 1.66 -41.04 33.29
C THR A 14 0.58 -40.01 32.97
N ALA A 15 -0.66 -40.42 33.20
CA ALA A 15 -1.84 -39.55 33.19
C ALA A 15 -1.88 -38.77 34.50
N LEU A 16 -2.04 -37.46 34.44
CA LEU A 16 -2.38 -36.63 35.60
C LEU A 16 -3.76 -35.98 35.35
N ALA A 17 -4.64 -36.25 36.33
CA ALA A 17 -6.00 -35.78 36.38
C ALA A 17 -6.09 -34.26 36.69
N ALA A 18 -7.09 -33.60 36.12
CA ALA A 18 -7.47 -32.23 36.43
C ALA A 18 -8.47 -32.20 37.61
N PRO A 19 -8.43 -31.21 38.48
CA PRO A 19 -9.56 -30.96 39.43
C PRO A 19 -10.56 -29.98 38.82
N ALA A 20 -11.86 -30.31 39.03
CA ALA A 20 -13.01 -29.49 38.75
C ALA A 20 -13.04 -28.27 39.68
N GLY A 21 -13.18 -27.06 39.13
CA GLY A 21 -13.41 -25.82 39.86
C GLY A 21 -14.82 -25.28 39.61
N LEU A 22 -15.53 -25.02 40.70
CA LEU A 22 -16.89 -24.52 40.82
C LEU A 22 -17.13 -23.22 40.02
N ALA A 23 -18.22 -23.19 39.26
CA ALA A 23 -18.82 -21.98 38.71
C ALA A 23 -19.74 -21.32 39.77
N ILE A 24 -19.42 -20.08 40.14
CA ILE A 24 -20.31 -19.21 40.90
C ILE A 24 -21.01 -18.28 39.91
N ALA A 25 -22.32 -18.43 39.77
CA ALA A 25 -23.18 -17.54 39.02
C ALA A 25 -23.43 -16.26 39.86
N GLN A 26 -23.01 -15.11 39.34
CA GLN A 26 -23.48 -13.82 39.83
C GLN A 26 -24.51 -13.26 38.85
N THR A 27 -25.77 -13.24 39.33
CA THR A 27 -26.87 -12.51 38.74
C THR A 27 -26.72 -11.01 38.99
N ALA A 28 -26.53 -10.23 37.94
CA ALA A 28 -26.61 -8.78 37.99
C ALA A 28 -27.92 -8.32 37.34
N ALA A 29 -28.68 -7.55 38.11
CA ALA A 29 -29.97 -7.01 37.79
C ALA A 29 -29.94 -5.97 36.65
N ARG A 30 -30.98 -6.02 35.83
CA ARG A 30 -31.28 -5.14 34.71
C ARG A 30 -32.01 -3.89 35.22
N PRO A 31 -31.60 -2.65 34.94
CA PRO A 31 -32.46 -1.49 35.18
C PRO A 31 -33.46 -1.29 34.03
N ALA A 32 -34.66 -0.86 34.40
CA ALA A 32 -35.81 -0.59 33.54
C ALA A 32 -35.61 0.69 32.67
N PRO A 33 -36.35 0.82 31.56
CA PRO A 33 -36.20 1.96 30.64
C PRO A 33 -36.96 3.19 31.18
N GLN A 34 -36.26 4.31 31.17
CA GLN A 34 -36.87 5.63 31.36
C GLN A 34 -37.41 6.16 30.05
N THR A 35 -38.70 6.41 30.00
CA THR A 35 -39.39 7.15 28.95
C THR A 35 -39.04 8.63 29.03
N GLN A 36 -38.42 9.17 27.97
CA GLN A 36 -38.38 10.61 27.74
C GLN A 36 -39.24 10.98 26.55
N ALA A 37 -40.07 11.98 26.77
CA ALA A 37 -41.10 12.49 25.89
C ALA A 37 -40.52 13.16 24.64
N THR A 38 -41.13 12.83 23.53
CA THR A 38 -40.97 13.47 22.22
C THR A 38 -41.44 14.91 22.23
N ARG A 39 -40.54 15.82 21.81
CA ARG A 39 -40.91 17.16 21.36
C ARG A 39 -40.72 17.22 19.87
N THR A 40 -41.80 17.13 19.12
CA THR A 40 -41.91 17.31 17.68
C THR A 40 -41.68 18.79 17.34
N ALA A 41 -40.63 19.12 16.60
CA ALA A 41 -40.51 20.39 15.93
C ALA A 41 -40.79 20.18 14.43
N ALA A 42 -41.85 20.82 13.96
CA ALA A 42 -42.31 20.78 12.59
C ALA A 42 -41.32 21.52 11.65
N GLN A 43 -40.93 20.89 10.58
CA GLN A 43 -40.23 21.48 9.46
C GLN A 43 -41.24 21.99 8.44
N PRO A 44 -41.12 23.19 7.89
CA PRO A 44 -42.07 23.69 6.88
C PRO A 44 -41.82 23.06 5.51
N ALA A 45 -42.92 22.71 4.85
CA ALA A 45 -43.00 22.09 3.55
C ALA A 45 -42.45 23.02 2.44
N ALA A 46 -41.70 22.45 1.51
CA ALA A 46 -41.26 23.10 0.29
C ALA A 46 -42.41 23.22 -0.72
N THR A 47 -42.60 24.42 -1.23
CA THR A 47 -43.57 24.78 -2.27
C THR A 47 -43.06 24.31 -3.65
N PRO A 48 -43.92 23.79 -4.53
CA PRO A 48 -43.51 23.43 -5.91
C PRO A 48 -43.40 24.67 -6.80
N PRO A 49 -42.60 24.66 -7.90
CA PRO A 49 -42.38 25.79 -8.76
C PRO A 49 -43.62 26.09 -9.63
N ALA A 50 -43.98 27.35 -9.70
CA ALA A 50 -45.09 27.90 -10.49
C ALA A 50 -44.77 27.87 -11.98
N ALA A 51 -45.84 27.59 -12.79
CA ALA A 51 -45.81 27.58 -14.22
C ALA A 51 -45.53 28.96 -14.83
N ALA A 52 -44.79 28.98 -15.93
CA ALA A 52 -44.44 30.14 -16.72
C ALA A 52 -45.68 30.80 -17.39
N GLN A 53 -45.87 32.07 -17.19
CA GLN A 53 -46.83 32.92 -17.99
C GLN A 53 -46.10 33.60 -19.13
N PRO A 54 -46.80 33.89 -20.26
CA PRO A 54 -46.21 34.44 -21.47
C PRO A 54 -45.91 35.93 -21.34
N ALA A 55 -44.82 36.35 -21.95
CA ALA A 55 -44.28 37.72 -21.91
C ALA A 55 -45.10 38.73 -22.69
N THR A 56 -45.37 39.89 -22.10
CA THR A 56 -45.86 41.11 -22.74
C THR A 56 -44.73 41.93 -23.35
N PRO A 57 -44.95 42.67 -24.47
CA PRO A 57 -43.88 43.38 -25.17
C PRO A 57 -43.41 44.63 -24.43
N ARG A 58 -42.13 44.86 -24.39
CA ARG A 58 -41.37 45.92 -23.76
C ARG A 58 -41.36 47.20 -24.66
N PRO A 59 -41.54 48.42 -24.12
CA PRO A 59 -41.31 49.66 -24.86
C PRO A 59 -39.82 49.96 -25.06
N ALA A 60 -39.53 50.73 -26.12
CA ALA A 60 -38.20 51.05 -26.62
C ALA A 60 -37.27 51.75 -25.62
N ALA A 61 -36.02 51.48 -25.76
CA ALA A 61 -34.90 51.89 -24.91
C ALA A 61 -34.64 53.41 -24.97
N GLN A 62 -34.49 54.01 -23.81
CA GLN A 62 -33.77 55.28 -23.64
C GLN A 62 -32.34 54.97 -23.15
N GLY A 63 -31.38 55.78 -23.63
CA GLY A 63 -29.95 55.56 -23.61
C GLY A 63 -29.34 55.18 -22.25
N VAL A 64 -28.47 54.20 -22.28
CA VAL A 64 -27.63 53.79 -21.18
C VAL A 64 -26.39 54.68 -21.13
N PRO A 65 -26.00 55.24 -19.95
CA PRO A 65 -24.70 55.92 -19.81
C PRO A 65 -23.59 54.87 -19.97
N GLN A 66 -22.59 55.17 -20.80
CA GLN A 66 -21.36 54.38 -20.89
C GLN A 66 -20.67 54.32 -19.52
N LEU A 67 -20.71 53.15 -18.87
CA LEU A 67 -19.85 52.86 -17.76
C LEU A 67 -18.42 52.76 -18.29
N GLY A 68 -17.54 53.60 -17.76
CA GLY A 68 -16.12 53.60 -18.09
C GLY A 68 -15.51 52.21 -17.91
N ASN A 69 -14.57 51.88 -18.79
CA ASN A 69 -13.78 50.66 -18.73
C ASN A 69 -13.27 50.41 -17.30
N PRO A 70 -13.53 49.24 -16.68
CA PRO A 70 -12.94 48.91 -15.39
C PRO A 70 -11.43 48.91 -15.55
N GLN A 71 -10.75 49.75 -14.81
CA GLN A 71 -9.30 49.70 -14.68
C GLN A 71 -8.90 48.29 -14.18
N PRO A 72 -7.84 47.68 -14.72
CA PRO A 72 -7.36 46.39 -14.19
C PRO A 72 -6.98 46.60 -12.71
N VAL A 73 -7.70 45.91 -11.83
CA VAL A 73 -7.33 45.80 -10.42
C VAL A 73 -6.04 44.99 -10.38
N THR A 74 -4.93 45.66 -10.25
CA THR A 74 -3.65 45.02 -9.96
C THR A 74 -3.77 44.36 -8.58
N MET A 75 -3.96 43.05 -8.57
CA MET A 75 -3.81 42.27 -7.33
C MET A 75 -2.37 42.51 -6.82
N PRO A 76 -2.19 42.86 -5.54
CA PRO A 76 -0.84 42.95 -5.00
C PRO A 76 -0.15 41.60 -5.19
N ALA A 77 1.07 41.64 -5.71
CA ALA A 77 1.90 40.42 -5.83
C ALA A 77 1.95 39.72 -4.46
N PRO A 78 1.85 38.40 -4.42
CA PRO A 78 1.94 37.67 -3.15
C PRO A 78 3.22 38.09 -2.42
N ALA A 79 3.07 38.53 -1.18
CA ALA A 79 4.20 38.94 -0.36
C ALA A 79 5.24 37.79 -0.34
N VAL A 80 6.45 38.08 -0.80
CA VAL A 80 7.56 37.14 -0.75
C VAL A 80 7.92 36.95 0.73
N VAL A 81 7.44 35.84 1.32
CA VAL A 81 7.84 35.48 2.67
C VAL A 81 9.34 35.14 2.62
N PRO A 82 10.19 35.84 3.38
CA PRO A 82 11.61 35.53 3.40
C PRO A 82 11.83 34.07 3.83
N PRO A 83 12.83 33.38 3.28
CA PRO A 83 13.14 32.01 3.70
C PRO A 83 13.41 31.98 5.20
N PRO A 84 13.01 30.93 5.91
CA PRO A 84 13.26 30.79 7.33
C PRO A 84 14.78 30.77 7.59
N PRO A 85 15.25 31.30 8.75
CA PRO A 85 16.66 31.28 9.07
C PRO A 85 17.22 29.84 9.07
N PRO A 86 18.52 29.65 8.77
CA PRO A 86 19.13 28.31 8.77
C PRO A 86 18.99 27.66 10.15
N PRO A 87 18.87 26.30 10.21
CA PRO A 87 18.80 25.57 11.46
C PRO A 87 20.06 25.81 12.30
N VAL A 88 19.91 25.97 13.62
CA VAL A 88 21.03 26.14 14.55
C VAL A 88 21.23 24.83 15.32
N TRP A 89 22.44 24.27 15.21
CA TRP A 89 22.79 23.02 15.85
C TRP A 89 23.64 23.24 17.09
N THR A 90 23.36 22.50 18.18
CA THR A 90 24.26 22.37 19.32
C THR A 90 25.19 21.17 19.14
N LEU A 91 26.29 21.13 19.89
CA LEU A 91 27.13 19.93 19.91
C LEU A 91 26.41 18.69 20.44
N ALA A 92 25.46 18.87 21.38
CA ALA A 92 24.63 17.76 21.87
C ALA A 92 23.72 17.17 20.78
N ASP A 93 23.09 18.01 19.97
CA ASP A 93 22.25 17.58 18.87
C ASP A 93 23.07 16.91 17.76
N ALA A 94 24.24 17.45 17.44
CA ALA A 94 25.17 16.86 16.49
C ALA A 94 25.70 15.48 16.97
N ASN A 95 25.91 15.29 18.26
CA ASN A 95 26.26 13.99 18.84
C ASN A 95 25.14 12.95 18.67
N GLN A 96 23.84 13.33 18.81
CA GLN A 96 22.72 12.43 18.54
C GLN A 96 22.67 12.02 17.08
N LEU A 97 22.92 12.95 16.15
CA LEU A 97 23.01 12.66 14.72
C LEU A 97 24.19 11.71 14.44
N LEU A 98 25.37 11.98 14.99
CA LEU A 98 26.55 11.13 14.82
C LEU A 98 26.27 9.70 15.29
N LEU A 99 25.65 9.53 16.45
CA LEU A 99 25.25 8.21 16.95
C LEU A 99 24.28 7.51 16.00
N SER A 100 23.30 8.25 15.45
CA SER A 100 22.34 7.72 14.48
C SER A 100 23.03 7.28 13.18
N ILE A 101 24.03 8.03 12.69
CA ILE A 101 24.87 7.65 11.56
C ILE A 101 25.64 6.36 11.87
N LEU A 102 26.39 6.32 12.97
CA LEU A 102 27.22 5.16 13.33
C LEU A 102 26.39 3.88 13.54
N THR A 103 25.15 4.01 13.98
CA THR A 103 24.25 2.87 14.19
C THR A 103 23.35 2.54 13.00
N SER A 104 23.42 3.29 11.91
CA SER A 104 22.58 3.06 10.70
C SER A 104 22.79 1.69 10.04
N ALA A 105 23.94 1.04 10.31
CA ALA A 105 24.18 -0.35 9.90
C ALA A 105 23.16 -1.34 10.47
N LYS A 106 22.60 -1.07 11.66
CA LYS A 106 21.51 -1.87 12.25
C LYS A 106 20.22 -1.79 11.42
N GLU A 107 20.09 -0.71 10.68
CA GLU A 107 18.98 -0.47 9.76
C GLU A 107 19.29 -0.93 8.31
N GLY A 108 20.41 -1.65 8.12
CA GLY A 108 20.82 -2.18 6.81
C GLY A 108 21.41 -1.14 5.85
N LEU A 109 21.77 0.05 6.35
CA LEU A 109 22.44 1.10 5.59
C LEU A 109 23.96 1.04 5.84
N ASP A 110 24.74 1.71 5.00
CA ASP A 110 26.19 1.82 5.21
C ASP A 110 26.52 3.16 5.89
N PRO A 111 27.06 3.17 7.11
CA PRO A 111 27.42 4.41 7.79
C PRO A 111 28.41 5.30 7.02
N THR A 112 29.21 4.71 6.13
CA THR A 112 30.17 5.47 5.33
C THR A 112 29.51 6.40 4.31
N ASP A 113 28.25 6.17 3.97
CA ASP A 113 27.48 7.01 3.05
C ASP A 113 27.13 8.38 3.66
N TYR A 114 27.28 8.55 4.97
CA TYR A 114 26.87 9.76 5.70
C TYR A 114 28.03 10.57 6.25
N ASP A 115 29.27 10.27 5.85
CA ASP A 115 30.49 11.02 6.20
C ASP A 115 30.56 11.47 7.66
N ALA A 116 30.53 10.49 8.57
CA ALA A 116 30.67 10.74 10.02
C ALA A 116 31.96 11.51 10.37
N ALA A 117 33.04 11.30 9.61
CA ALA A 117 34.32 11.98 9.82
C ALA A 117 34.22 13.49 9.56
N GLY A 118 33.54 13.90 8.49
CA GLY A 118 33.26 15.31 8.21
C GLY A 118 32.39 15.97 9.28
N LEU A 119 31.37 15.27 9.82
CA LEU A 119 30.59 15.76 10.94
C LEU A 119 31.48 15.97 12.20
N MET A 120 32.29 14.98 12.56
CA MET A 120 33.20 15.09 13.68
C MET A 120 34.23 16.22 13.50
N SER A 121 34.68 16.49 12.29
CA SER A 121 35.56 17.61 11.98
C SER A 121 34.86 18.96 12.22
N ALA A 122 33.63 19.10 11.73
CA ALA A 122 32.82 20.30 11.97
C ALA A 122 32.51 20.52 13.44
N MET A 123 32.25 19.45 14.21
CA MET A 123 32.06 19.53 15.69
C MET A 123 33.29 20.03 16.43
N ARG A 124 34.49 19.77 15.91
CA ARG A 124 35.78 20.21 16.53
C ARG A 124 36.23 21.61 16.10
N SER A 125 35.63 22.17 15.03
CA SER A 125 36.02 23.46 14.48
C SER A 125 35.71 24.67 15.38
N ASN A 126 34.80 24.52 16.35
CA ASN A 126 34.19 25.59 17.11
C ASN A 126 33.49 26.66 16.26
N ASP A 127 33.18 26.33 14.99
CA ASP A 127 32.45 27.20 14.08
C ASP A 127 30.97 26.75 14.01
N PRO A 128 30.03 27.52 14.56
CA PRO A 128 28.60 27.16 14.57
C PRO A 128 27.97 27.16 13.21
N ILE A 129 28.50 27.92 12.25
CA ILE A 129 27.99 27.97 10.87
C ILE A 129 28.39 26.69 10.15
N LEU A 130 29.66 26.32 10.26
CA LEU A 130 30.18 25.09 9.67
C LEU A 130 29.52 23.85 10.28
N LEU A 131 29.33 23.82 11.60
CA LEU A 131 28.61 22.75 12.29
C LEU A 131 27.19 22.63 11.76
N SER A 132 26.45 23.75 11.71
CA SER A 132 25.04 23.73 11.27
C SER A 132 24.90 23.27 9.83
N ALA A 133 25.76 23.73 8.93
CA ALA A 133 25.74 23.29 7.53
C ALA A 133 26.03 21.79 7.41
N ALA A 134 27.12 21.32 8.03
CA ALA A 134 27.57 19.93 7.96
C ALA A 134 26.53 18.96 8.59
N ALA A 135 25.94 19.32 9.73
CA ALA A 135 24.95 18.50 10.41
C ALA A 135 23.62 18.46 9.64
N THR A 136 23.15 19.58 9.10
CA THR A 136 21.90 19.63 8.32
C THR A 136 21.98 18.75 7.07
N GLU A 137 23.10 18.83 6.31
CA GLU A 137 23.30 17.99 5.12
C GLU A 137 23.19 16.49 5.45
N ARG A 138 23.84 16.05 6.53
CA ARG A 138 23.85 14.65 6.94
C ARG A 138 22.56 14.19 7.53
N PHE A 139 21.87 15.06 8.28
CA PHE A 139 20.52 14.80 8.77
C PHE A 139 19.57 14.60 7.58
N ASP A 140 19.59 15.50 6.61
CA ASP A 140 18.72 15.43 5.43
C ASP A 140 18.90 14.13 4.65
N LYS A 141 20.13 13.68 4.48
CA LYS A 141 20.44 12.43 3.80
C LYS A 141 19.95 11.22 4.61
N LEU A 142 20.30 11.14 5.89
CA LEU A 142 19.92 10.02 6.74
C LEU A 142 18.40 9.96 6.96
N ALA A 143 17.76 11.11 7.21
CA ALA A 143 16.30 11.20 7.36
C ALA A 143 15.58 10.74 6.09
N SER A 144 16.06 11.18 4.92
CA SER A 144 15.54 10.73 3.63
C SER A 144 15.66 9.20 3.49
N ASP A 145 16.80 8.62 3.79
CA ASP A 145 17.02 7.17 3.65
C ASP A 145 16.22 6.36 4.68
N PHE A 146 16.03 6.86 5.90
CA PHE A 146 15.17 6.24 6.91
C PHE A 146 13.68 6.30 6.51
N ALA A 147 13.23 7.44 5.96
CA ALA A 147 11.83 7.61 5.60
C ALA A 147 11.44 6.89 4.31
N LEU A 148 12.29 6.92 3.31
CA LEU A 148 11.93 6.56 1.94
C LEU A 148 12.78 5.41 1.36
N GLY A 149 13.77 4.90 2.10
CA GLY A 149 14.77 3.93 1.66
C GLY A 149 15.97 4.61 0.94
N HIS A 150 17.05 3.93 0.77
CA HIS A 150 18.27 4.43 0.10
C HIS A 150 18.12 4.42 -1.42
N VAL A 151 17.54 3.35 -1.97
CA VAL A 151 17.34 3.19 -3.41
C VAL A 151 16.14 4.02 -3.90
N ARG A 152 16.32 4.75 -5.00
CA ARG A 152 15.36 5.72 -5.53
C ARG A 152 15.06 5.51 -7.02
N GLY A 153 13.98 6.15 -7.48
CA GLY A 153 13.65 6.29 -8.90
C GLY A 153 13.58 4.95 -9.64
N ASP A 154 14.21 4.89 -10.79
CA ASP A 154 14.16 3.73 -11.68
C ASP A 154 14.88 2.49 -11.12
N ASP A 155 15.80 2.67 -10.15
CA ASP A 155 16.49 1.56 -9.49
C ASP A 155 15.53 0.72 -8.61
N ARG A 156 14.37 1.25 -8.21
CA ARG A 156 13.30 0.48 -7.56
C ARG A 156 12.62 -0.54 -8.47
N GLN A 157 12.91 -0.53 -9.75
CA GLN A 157 12.46 -1.53 -10.73
C GLN A 157 10.95 -1.73 -10.82
N ASN A 158 10.28 -0.89 -11.64
CA ASN A 158 8.83 -0.97 -11.89
C ASN A 158 8.00 -0.76 -10.62
N TRP A 159 8.36 0.27 -9.86
CA TRP A 159 7.71 0.72 -8.65
C TRP A 159 6.76 1.88 -8.96
N HIS A 160 5.49 1.76 -8.56
CA HIS A 160 4.42 2.74 -8.81
C HIS A 160 3.63 3.07 -7.54
N ILE A 161 4.26 2.92 -6.38
CA ILE A 161 3.70 3.40 -5.11
C ILE A 161 4.32 4.77 -4.84
N PRO A 162 3.51 5.81 -4.56
CA PRO A 162 4.03 7.14 -4.25
C PRO A 162 4.78 7.15 -2.92
N ASP A 163 5.71 8.09 -2.76
CA ASP A 163 6.45 8.34 -1.51
C ASP A 163 5.77 9.50 -0.75
N PRO A 164 4.72 9.26 0.06
CA PRO A 164 3.95 10.35 0.68
C PRO A 164 4.55 10.83 2.00
N ASP A 165 5.50 10.10 2.59
CA ASP A 165 5.85 10.24 4.01
C ASP A 165 6.79 11.41 4.28
N LEU A 166 7.70 11.74 3.38
CA LEU A 166 8.68 12.79 3.59
C LEU A 166 9.01 13.55 2.29
N ASP A 167 8.54 14.77 2.19
CA ASP A 167 9.02 15.77 1.22
C ASP A 167 10.03 16.74 1.86
N SER A 168 10.57 17.68 1.07
CA SER A 168 11.55 18.64 1.57
C SER A 168 11.00 19.55 2.66
N ALA A 169 9.73 19.97 2.57
CA ALA A 169 9.11 20.84 3.55
C ALA A 169 8.87 20.13 4.89
N ARG A 170 8.38 18.87 4.83
CA ARG A 170 8.19 18.04 6.02
C ARG A 170 9.53 17.71 6.69
N ARG A 171 10.60 17.48 5.90
CA ARG A 171 11.94 17.21 6.42
C ARG A 171 12.51 18.43 7.15
N ASP A 172 12.40 19.63 6.58
CA ASP A 172 12.80 20.89 7.25
C ASP A 172 12.01 21.13 8.53
N ALA A 173 10.69 20.93 8.49
CA ALA A 173 9.84 21.04 9.67
C ALA A 173 10.22 20.03 10.77
N LEU A 174 10.50 18.77 10.39
CA LEU A 174 10.96 17.73 11.31
C LEU A 174 12.30 18.10 11.96
N LEU A 175 13.26 18.58 11.15
CA LEU A 175 14.57 19.02 11.66
C LEU A 175 14.41 20.14 12.67
N ARG A 176 13.64 21.20 12.34
CA ARG A 176 13.42 22.33 13.23
C ARG A 176 12.75 21.93 14.54
N ALA A 177 11.74 21.06 14.47
CA ALA A 177 11.08 20.53 15.66
C ALA A 177 12.05 19.66 16.52
N ALA A 178 12.88 18.84 15.87
CA ALA A 178 13.87 18.01 16.55
C ALA A 178 14.93 18.85 17.29
N LEU A 179 15.43 19.91 16.65
CA LEU A 179 16.41 20.82 17.25
C LEU A 179 15.79 21.63 18.39
N ALA A 180 14.56 22.17 18.22
CA ALA A 180 13.88 22.91 19.27
C ALA A 180 13.62 22.07 20.54
N GLN A 181 13.51 20.76 20.40
CA GLN A 181 13.28 19.81 21.51
C GLN A 181 14.55 19.07 21.95
N HIS A 182 15.69 19.26 21.28
CA HIS A 182 16.92 18.51 21.48
C HIS A 182 16.75 16.98 21.36
N ARG A 183 15.90 16.52 20.39
CA ARG A 183 15.51 15.11 20.20
C ARG A 183 15.79 14.61 18.77
N VAL A 184 16.96 14.96 18.23
CA VAL A 184 17.35 14.62 16.85
C VAL A 184 17.36 13.10 16.62
N GLY A 185 17.91 12.34 17.57
CA GLY A 185 17.95 10.87 17.46
C GLY A 185 16.57 10.24 17.44
N GLU A 186 15.64 10.72 18.28
CA GLU A 186 14.26 10.21 18.31
C GLU A 186 13.50 10.57 17.03
N ALA A 187 13.67 11.79 16.53
CA ALA A 187 13.06 12.22 15.27
C ALA A 187 13.49 11.32 14.09
N LEU A 188 14.78 10.98 14.02
CA LEU A 188 15.29 10.04 13.01
C LEU A 188 14.72 8.63 13.20
N GLN A 189 14.69 8.10 14.42
CA GLN A 189 14.13 6.78 14.70
C GLN A 189 12.64 6.71 14.36
N GLY A 190 11.88 7.78 14.56
CA GLY A 190 10.46 7.87 14.18
C GLY A 190 10.18 7.77 12.69
N LEU A 191 11.19 7.94 11.83
CA LEU A 191 11.09 7.78 10.38
C LEU A 191 11.16 6.32 9.92
N LEU A 192 11.61 5.40 10.75
CA LEU A 192 11.76 3.99 10.39
C LEU A 192 10.39 3.29 10.34
N PRO A 193 10.23 2.24 9.50
CA PRO A 193 9.01 1.45 9.50
C PRO A 193 8.74 0.80 10.85
N ASN A 194 7.52 0.95 11.37
CA ASN A 194 7.04 0.30 12.58
C ASN A 194 6.41 -1.07 12.34
N HIS A 195 6.41 -1.54 11.07
CA HIS A 195 5.79 -2.81 10.69
C HIS A 195 6.54 -4.02 11.25
N PRO A 196 5.86 -5.07 11.78
CA PRO A 196 6.49 -6.26 12.36
C PRO A 196 7.48 -6.97 11.43
N GLN A 197 7.23 -6.98 10.13
CA GLN A 197 8.13 -7.55 9.12
C GLN A 197 9.48 -6.83 9.07
N TYR A 198 9.48 -5.49 9.17
CA TYR A 198 10.71 -4.71 9.23
C TYR A 198 11.51 -5.02 10.50
N ALA A 199 10.84 -5.07 11.65
CA ALA A 199 11.48 -5.41 12.93
C ALA A 199 12.08 -6.82 12.90
N ALA A 200 11.41 -7.80 12.29
CA ALA A 200 11.93 -9.15 12.15
C ALA A 200 13.16 -9.22 11.22
N LEU A 201 13.15 -8.49 10.09
CA LEU A 201 14.31 -8.39 9.19
C LEU A 201 15.49 -7.72 9.89
N ARG A 202 15.27 -6.65 10.66
CA ARG A 202 16.29 -5.98 11.46
C ARG A 202 16.93 -6.93 12.46
N LYS A 203 16.11 -7.70 13.20
CA LYS A 203 16.61 -8.73 14.12
C LYS A 203 17.41 -9.81 13.39
N ALA A 204 16.93 -10.26 12.22
CA ALA A 204 17.66 -11.22 11.41
C ALA A 204 19.00 -10.69 10.92
N LEU A 205 19.07 -9.41 10.52
CA LEU A 205 20.32 -8.75 10.14
C LEU A 205 21.33 -8.78 11.28
N GLU A 206 20.89 -8.50 12.50
CA GLU A 206 21.73 -8.45 13.70
C GLU A 206 22.39 -9.79 14.01
N ILE A 207 21.64 -10.91 13.84
CA ILE A 207 22.13 -12.26 14.18
C ILE A 207 22.77 -13.00 13.01
N THR A 208 22.70 -12.46 11.78
CA THR A 208 23.30 -13.10 10.60
C THR A 208 24.83 -12.95 10.64
N PRO A 209 25.59 -14.05 10.54
CA PRO A 209 27.06 -13.98 10.51
C PRO A 209 27.56 -13.09 9.37
N LYS A 210 28.58 -12.27 9.64
CA LYS A 210 29.16 -11.33 8.65
C LYS A 210 29.72 -12.03 7.42
N THR A 211 30.03 -13.30 7.51
CA THR A 211 30.48 -14.15 6.39
C THR A 211 29.35 -14.51 5.39
N GLU A 212 28.08 -14.41 5.82
CA GLU A 212 26.92 -14.69 4.97
C GLU A 212 26.49 -13.45 4.16
N THR A 213 27.42 -12.86 3.38
CA THR A 213 27.23 -11.58 2.69
C THR A 213 25.98 -11.57 1.80
N GLY A 214 25.73 -12.60 1.04
CA GLY A 214 24.57 -12.68 0.15
C GLY A 214 23.22 -12.70 0.92
N LYS A 215 23.19 -13.25 2.13
CA LYS A 215 22.03 -13.23 3.01
C LYS A 215 21.85 -11.83 3.63
N ILE A 216 22.96 -11.23 4.07
CA ILE A 216 22.97 -9.85 4.58
C ILE A 216 22.43 -8.90 3.51
N ASP A 217 22.94 -8.97 2.28
CA ASP A 217 22.48 -8.11 1.19
C ASP A 217 21.00 -8.30 0.89
N ARG A 218 20.50 -9.52 0.93
CA ARG A 218 19.08 -9.81 0.73
C ARG A 218 18.21 -9.27 1.86
N ILE A 219 18.66 -9.36 3.10
CA ILE A 219 17.94 -8.76 4.25
C ILE A 219 17.94 -7.24 4.12
N ARG A 220 19.09 -6.60 3.87
CA ARG A 220 19.24 -5.16 3.68
C ARG A 220 18.32 -4.64 2.56
N LEU A 221 18.31 -5.31 1.42
CA LEU A 221 17.44 -5.04 0.30
C LEU A 221 15.96 -5.03 0.70
N ASN A 222 15.50 -6.03 1.47
CA ASN A 222 14.09 -6.11 1.85
C ASN A 222 13.75 -5.12 2.97
N MET A 223 14.69 -4.75 3.84
CA MET A 223 14.54 -3.62 4.76
C MET A 223 14.40 -2.31 4.00
N ASP A 224 15.17 -2.11 2.94
CA ASP A 224 15.05 -0.91 2.09
C ASP A 224 13.68 -0.86 1.38
N ARG A 225 13.22 -1.98 0.83
CA ARG A 225 11.88 -2.10 0.21
C ARG A 225 10.74 -1.80 1.18
N TRP A 226 10.88 -2.12 2.47
CA TRP A 226 9.89 -1.74 3.48
C TRP A 226 9.82 -0.22 3.70
N ARG A 227 10.92 0.50 3.51
CA ARG A 227 10.94 1.97 3.57
C ARG A 227 10.28 2.64 2.37
N TRP A 228 10.14 1.94 1.23
CA TRP A 228 9.44 2.46 0.05
C TRP A 228 7.92 2.45 0.21
N LEU A 229 7.39 1.71 1.17
CA LEU A 229 5.96 1.65 1.47
C LEU A 229 5.56 2.83 2.37
N PRO A 230 4.31 3.33 2.28
CA PRO A 230 3.77 4.27 3.25
C PRO A 230 3.94 3.76 4.68
N ARG A 231 4.20 4.66 5.63
CA ARG A 231 4.31 4.30 7.06
C ARG A 231 3.03 3.73 7.61
N ASP A 232 1.92 4.31 7.20
CA ASP A 232 0.58 3.79 7.49
C ASP A 232 0.03 3.05 6.27
N LEU A 233 -0.10 1.74 6.38
CA LEU A 233 -0.72 0.90 5.37
C LEU A 233 -2.25 0.84 5.52
N GLY A 234 -2.80 1.47 6.55
CA GLY A 234 -4.20 1.38 6.95
C GLY A 234 -4.46 0.26 7.98
N GLU A 235 -5.54 0.41 8.74
CA GLU A 235 -5.96 -0.62 9.71
C GLU A 235 -6.22 -1.97 9.02
N ARG A 236 -6.75 -1.93 7.79
CA ARG A 236 -7.10 -3.12 7.01
C ARG A 236 -6.65 -2.95 5.57
N TYR A 237 -5.89 -3.92 5.06
CA TYR A 237 -5.37 -3.90 3.69
C TYR A 237 -5.12 -5.30 3.14
N ILE A 238 -5.00 -5.40 1.82
CA ILE A 238 -4.50 -6.59 1.14
C ILE A 238 -3.05 -6.35 0.74
N ILE A 239 -2.15 -7.28 1.05
CA ILE A 239 -0.78 -7.28 0.55
C ILE A 239 -0.53 -8.52 -0.31
N VAL A 240 -0.10 -8.27 -1.55
CA VAL A 240 0.29 -9.31 -2.50
C VAL A 240 1.81 -9.31 -2.60
N ASN A 241 2.46 -10.37 -2.11
CA ASN A 241 3.89 -10.53 -2.29
C ASN A 241 4.17 -11.43 -3.51
N VAL A 242 4.65 -10.83 -4.59
CA VAL A 242 4.85 -11.50 -5.88
C VAL A 242 5.85 -12.66 -5.81
N PRO A 243 7.07 -12.53 -5.24
CA PRO A 243 8.00 -13.65 -5.10
C PRO A 243 7.47 -14.80 -4.24
N ALA A 244 6.65 -14.49 -3.23
CA ALA A 244 6.02 -15.49 -2.37
C ALA A 244 4.81 -16.16 -3.03
N TYR A 245 4.27 -15.59 -4.10
CA TYR A 245 3.01 -16.01 -4.72
C TYR A 245 1.86 -16.08 -3.72
N THR A 246 1.71 -15.02 -2.92
CA THR A 246 0.67 -14.94 -1.88
C THR A 246 -0.05 -13.60 -1.94
N ALA A 247 -1.35 -13.65 -1.63
CA ALA A 247 -2.15 -12.50 -1.26
C ALA A 247 -2.66 -12.71 0.16
N ALA A 248 -2.55 -11.69 1.01
CA ALA A 248 -2.97 -11.77 2.41
C ALA A 248 -3.87 -10.59 2.76
N LEU A 249 -4.96 -10.85 3.46
CA LEU A 249 -5.75 -9.83 4.14
C LEU A 249 -5.13 -9.62 5.53
N VAL A 250 -4.78 -8.38 5.82
CA VAL A 250 -4.18 -7.97 7.09
C VAL A 250 -5.13 -6.97 7.76
N GLU A 251 -5.30 -7.08 9.07
CA GLU A 251 -6.06 -6.15 9.89
C GLU A 251 -5.32 -5.91 11.20
N ASN A 252 -5.10 -4.65 11.56
CA ASN A 252 -4.34 -4.25 12.75
C ASN A 252 -2.97 -4.98 12.88
N GLY A 253 -2.29 -5.15 11.73
CA GLY A 253 -1.00 -5.85 11.67
C GLY A 253 -1.08 -7.39 11.74
N VAL A 254 -2.27 -7.97 11.90
CA VAL A 254 -2.49 -9.42 11.98
C VAL A 254 -3.00 -9.95 10.63
N THR A 255 -2.39 -11.02 10.14
CA THR A 255 -2.86 -11.70 8.93
C THR A 255 -4.12 -12.52 9.23
N LEU A 256 -5.27 -12.08 8.71
CA LEU A 256 -6.56 -12.77 8.86
C LEU A 256 -6.75 -13.93 7.90
N SER A 257 -6.28 -13.78 6.67
CA SER A 257 -6.32 -14.85 5.67
C SER A 257 -5.12 -14.75 4.72
N ARG A 258 -4.71 -15.90 4.19
CA ARG A 258 -3.63 -15.99 3.19
C ARG A 258 -4.07 -16.89 2.06
N HIS A 259 -3.86 -16.43 0.85
CA HIS A 259 -4.29 -17.06 -0.39
C HIS A 259 -3.08 -17.29 -1.29
N ARG A 260 -3.02 -18.44 -1.96
CA ARG A 260 -2.03 -18.63 -3.03
C ARG A 260 -2.38 -17.70 -4.19
N ALA A 261 -1.35 -17.20 -4.87
CA ALA A 261 -1.51 -16.30 -6.00
C ALA A 261 -0.70 -16.78 -7.21
N VAL A 262 -1.20 -16.47 -8.41
CA VAL A 262 -0.47 -16.60 -9.67
C VAL A 262 -0.21 -15.20 -10.19
N ALA A 263 1.07 -14.83 -10.30
CA ALA A 263 1.54 -13.54 -10.76
C ALA A 263 1.82 -13.54 -12.28
N GLY A 264 2.22 -12.40 -12.81
CA GLY A 264 2.65 -12.22 -14.19
C GLY A 264 3.80 -13.12 -14.60
N ALA A 265 3.83 -13.55 -15.85
CA ALA A 265 4.96 -14.26 -16.43
C ALA A 265 6.22 -13.36 -16.47
N ILE A 266 7.40 -13.96 -16.66
CA ILE A 266 8.67 -13.21 -16.72
C ILE A 266 8.64 -12.13 -17.82
N LYS A 267 7.97 -12.41 -18.94
CA LYS A 267 7.83 -11.46 -20.06
C LYS A 267 6.79 -10.37 -19.80
N THR A 268 5.86 -10.61 -18.89
CA THR A 268 4.76 -9.69 -18.51
C THR A 268 4.68 -9.59 -16.99
N PRO A 269 5.73 -9.04 -16.35
CA PRO A 269 5.84 -9.05 -14.90
C PRO A 269 4.76 -8.20 -14.24
N THR A 270 4.26 -8.67 -13.11
CA THR A 270 3.37 -7.87 -12.26
C THR A 270 4.14 -6.67 -11.72
N PRO A 271 3.65 -5.42 -11.93
CA PRO A 271 4.26 -4.22 -11.36
C PRO A 271 4.02 -4.14 -9.86
N GLN A 272 4.87 -3.38 -9.18
CA GLN A 272 4.70 -3.01 -7.79
C GLN A 272 3.85 -1.74 -7.72
N LEU A 273 2.67 -1.81 -7.11
CA LEU A 273 1.73 -0.69 -7.09
C LEU A 273 0.84 -0.72 -5.84
N MET A 274 0.23 0.42 -5.57
CA MET A 274 -0.87 0.57 -4.62
C MET A 274 -2.15 0.94 -5.39
N ALA A 275 -3.26 0.35 -4.98
CA ALA A 275 -4.59 0.73 -5.46
C ALA A 275 -5.61 0.59 -4.34
N THR A 276 -6.77 1.23 -4.46
CA THR A 276 -7.88 1.06 -3.52
C THR A 276 -8.90 0.09 -4.11
N ALA A 277 -9.15 -1.01 -3.43
CA ALA A 277 -10.23 -1.93 -3.77
C ALA A 277 -11.54 -1.38 -3.19
N THR A 278 -12.52 -1.13 -4.06
CA THR A 278 -13.82 -0.55 -3.71
C THR A 278 -14.96 -1.57 -3.74
N GLY A 279 -14.71 -2.76 -4.26
CA GLY A 279 -15.71 -3.80 -4.41
C GLY A 279 -15.25 -4.90 -5.35
N VAL A 280 -16.20 -5.67 -5.83
CA VAL A 280 -15.99 -6.77 -6.77
C VAL A 280 -17.01 -6.74 -7.89
N ILE A 281 -16.69 -7.34 -9.02
CA ILE A 281 -17.64 -7.70 -10.06
C ILE A 281 -17.82 -9.22 -10.02
N LEU A 282 -19.03 -9.65 -9.72
CA LEU A 282 -19.46 -11.05 -9.82
C LEU A 282 -19.82 -11.37 -11.28
N ASN A 283 -19.44 -12.53 -11.76
CA ASN A 283 -19.59 -12.94 -13.16
C ASN A 283 -19.09 -11.88 -14.15
N PRO A 284 -17.80 -11.50 -14.10
CA PRO A 284 -17.28 -10.41 -14.90
C PRO A 284 -17.26 -10.74 -16.40
N TRP A 285 -17.54 -9.75 -17.23
CA TRP A 285 -17.02 -9.74 -18.59
C TRP A 285 -15.50 -9.50 -18.53
N TRP A 286 -14.73 -10.21 -19.31
CA TRP A 286 -13.33 -9.90 -19.50
C TRP A 286 -13.16 -9.05 -20.76
N GLU A 287 -12.90 -7.76 -20.57
CA GLU A 287 -12.47 -6.88 -21.65
C GLU A 287 -10.99 -7.19 -21.92
N VAL A 288 -10.71 -7.77 -23.08
CA VAL A 288 -9.36 -8.24 -23.43
C VAL A 288 -8.47 -7.03 -23.72
N PRO A 289 -7.34 -6.88 -23.02
CA PRO A 289 -6.37 -5.83 -23.32
C PRO A 289 -5.81 -5.96 -24.73
N LYS A 290 -5.50 -4.82 -25.40
CA LYS A 290 -4.96 -4.80 -26.75
C LYS A 290 -3.70 -5.67 -26.92
N SER A 291 -2.86 -5.72 -25.91
CA SER A 291 -1.64 -6.56 -25.89
C SER A 291 -1.93 -8.07 -25.97
N ILE A 292 -3.13 -8.51 -25.53
CA ILE A 292 -3.56 -9.91 -25.49
C ILE A 292 -4.47 -10.24 -26.68
N GLU A 293 -5.04 -9.23 -27.37
CA GLU A 293 -5.94 -9.45 -28.51
C GLU A 293 -5.39 -10.41 -29.56
N PRO A 294 -4.09 -10.35 -29.94
CA PRO A 294 -3.53 -11.30 -30.92
C PRO A 294 -3.68 -12.78 -30.49
N GLU A 295 -3.65 -13.02 -29.19
CA GLU A 295 -3.76 -14.39 -28.65
C GLU A 295 -5.18 -14.94 -28.68
N VAL A 296 -6.20 -14.08 -28.73
CA VAL A 296 -7.63 -14.48 -28.61
C VAL A 296 -8.44 -14.27 -29.87
N ARG A 297 -7.90 -13.53 -30.84
CA ARG A 297 -8.59 -13.21 -32.10
C ARG A 297 -9.04 -14.47 -32.81
N GLY A 298 -10.34 -14.55 -33.10
CA GLY A 298 -10.95 -15.69 -33.79
C GLY A 298 -11.12 -16.97 -32.97
N LYS A 299 -10.68 -16.98 -31.69
CA LYS A 299 -10.88 -18.14 -30.83
C LYS A 299 -12.32 -18.23 -30.33
N ALA A 300 -12.83 -19.46 -30.23
CA ALA A 300 -14.14 -19.74 -29.66
C ALA A 300 -14.28 -19.23 -28.23
N GLY A 301 -15.41 -18.60 -27.91
CA GLY A 301 -15.68 -18.04 -26.58
C GLY A 301 -15.27 -16.58 -26.40
N TYR A 302 -14.70 -15.95 -27.43
CA TYR A 302 -14.43 -14.52 -27.45
C TYR A 302 -15.35 -13.81 -28.45
N VAL A 303 -15.88 -12.67 -28.06
CA VAL A 303 -16.86 -11.88 -28.87
C VAL A 303 -16.19 -10.57 -29.27
N PRO A 304 -16.18 -10.23 -30.58
CA PRO A 304 -15.70 -8.94 -31.06
C PRO A 304 -16.68 -7.83 -30.69
N LEU A 305 -16.21 -6.73 -30.18
CA LEU A 305 -16.94 -5.49 -30.00
C LEU A 305 -16.65 -4.58 -31.22
N LYS A 306 -17.68 -4.32 -32.02
CA LYS A 306 -17.57 -3.49 -33.23
C LYS A 306 -17.95 -2.04 -32.91
N GLY A 307 -17.25 -1.08 -33.49
CA GLY A 307 -17.61 0.32 -33.50
C GLY A 307 -18.77 0.63 -34.45
N LYS A 308 -19.20 1.87 -34.50
CA LYS A 308 -20.22 2.38 -35.41
C LYS A 308 -19.80 2.21 -36.89
N ASP A 309 -18.51 2.17 -37.16
CA ASP A 309 -17.89 1.94 -38.47
C ASP A 309 -17.81 0.45 -38.87
N GLY A 310 -18.39 -0.46 -38.08
CA GLY A 310 -18.34 -1.91 -38.31
C GLY A 310 -17.00 -2.56 -37.99
N LYS A 311 -15.94 -1.80 -37.71
CA LYS A 311 -14.60 -2.34 -37.38
C LYS A 311 -14.55 -2.87 -35.96
N ILE A 312 -13.78 -3.96 -35.77
CA ILE A 312 -13.54 -4.52 -34.42
C ILE A 312 -12.65 -3.56 -33.63
N GLN A 313 -13.18 -3.02 -32.54
CA GLN A 313 -12.47 -2.13 -31.64
C GLN A 313 -11.75 -2.88 -30.54
N ARG A 314 -12.34 -3.97 -30.04
CA ARG A 314 -11.79 -4.84 -28.99
C ARG A 314 -12.43 -6.22 -29.01
N TRP A 315 -11.83 -7.13 -28.26
CA TRP A 315 -12.39 -8.44 -27.95
C TRP A 315 -12.79 -8.51 -26.49
N ARG A 316 -13.82 -9.30 -26.19
CA ARG A 316 -14.24 -9.57 -24.82
C ARG A 316 -14.69 -11.02 -24.65
N GLN A 317 -14.63 -11.52 -23.43
CA GLN A 317 -15.08 -12.85 -23.07
C GLN A 317 -16.30 -12.75 -22.14
N PRO A 318 -17.42 -13.43 -22.45
CA PRO A 318 -18.62 -13.40 -21.62
C PRO A 318 -18.42 -14.14 -20.30
N PRO A 319 -19.25 -13.85 -19.27
CA PRO A 319 -19.32 -14.63 -18.04
C PRO A 319 -19.56 -16.12 -18.35
N GLY A 320 -18.99 -16.99 -17.53
CA GLY A 320 -19.22 -18.42 -17.66
C GLY A 320 -18.01 -19.28 -17.27
N PRO A 321 -18.17 -20.61 -17.38
CA PRO A 321 -17.17 -21.56 -16.86
C PRO A 321 -15.82 -21.54 -17.59
N ARG A 322 -15.75 -20.89 -18.75
CA ARG A 322 -14.52 -20.72 -19.53
C ARG A 322 -13.91 -19.32 -19.44
N ASN A 323 -14.53 -18.41 -18.69
CA ASN A 323 -14.01 -17.05 -18.57
C ASN A 323 -12.65 -17.05 -17.83
N ALA A 324 -11.65 -16.39 -18.41
CA ALA A 324 -10.30 -16.35 -17.85
C ALA A 324 -10.22 -15.64 -16.48
N LEU A 325 -11.18 -14.75 -16.17
CA LEU A 325 -11.31 -14.09 -14.87
C LEU A 325 -12.09 -14.92 -13.84
N GLY A 326 -12.56 -16.14 -14.22
CA GLY A 326 -13.40 -16.96 -13.35
C GLY A 326 -14.72 -16.26 -13.01
N GLN A 327 -15.14 -16.38 -11.76
CA GLN A 327 -16.44 -15.89 -11.30
C GLN A 327 -16.40 -14.50 -10.67
N ILE A 328 -15.20 -13.94 -10.40
CA ILE A 328 -15.06 -12.70 -9.64
C ILE A 328 -13.79 -11.93 -10.00
N LYS A 329 -13.92 -10.61 -10.04
CA LYS A 329 -12.84 -9.65 -10.25
C LYS A 329 -12.97 -8.51 -9.22
N PHE A 330 -11.87 -8.11 -8.58
CA PHE A 330 -11.82 -6.94 -7.71
C PHE A 330 -11.87 -5.64 -8.53
N VAL A 331 -12.61 -4.66 -8.03
CA VAL A 331 -12.66 -3.30 -8.56
C VAL A 331 -11.61 -2.49 -7.84
N MET A 332 -10.48 -2.25 -8.49
CA MET A 332 -9.33 -1.51 -7.95
C MET A 332 -8.66 -0.69 -9.06
N PRO A 333 -9.23 0.46 -9.44
CA PRO A 333 -8.73 1.28 -10.54
C PRO A 333 -7.27 1.70 -10.31
N ASN A 334 -6.44 1.55 -11.33
CA ASN A 334 -5.04 1.99 -11.33
C ASN A 334 -4.53 2.14 -12.77
N PRO A 335 -3.50 2.99 -13.02
CA PRO A 335 -2.96 3.24 -14.36
C PRO A 335 -2.41 2.00 -15.07
N GLN A 336 -1.95 1.00 -14.30
CA GLN A 336 -1.37 -0.23 -14.84
C GLN A 336 -2.44 -1.28 -15.20
N SER A 337 -3.71 -1.02 -14.90
CA SER A 337 -4.85 -1.93 -15.15
C SER A 337 -4.69 -3.32 -14.52
N ILE A 338 -4.01 -3.41 -13.38
CA ILE A 338 -3.80 -4.63 -12.62
C ILE A 338 -4.94 -4.83 -11.61
N TYR A 339 -5.41 -6.07 -11.47
CA TYR A 339 -6.44 -6.42 -10.51
C TYR A 339 -6.29 -7.86 -10.00
N LEU A 340 -6.95 -8.15 -8.87
CA LEU A 340 -7.10 -9.49 -8.33
C LEU A 340 -8.34 -10.13 -8.96
N HIS A 341 -8.25 -11.40 -9.35
CA HIS A 341 -9.38 -12.11 -9.95
C HIS A 341 -9.31 -13.61 -9.72
N ASP A 342 -10.42 -14.26 -9.97
CA ASP A 342 -10.54 -15.72 -10.00
C ASP A 342 -9.89 -16.29 -11.27
N THR A 343 -9.88 -17.60 -11.41
CA THR A 343 -9.40 -18.31 -12.60
C THR A 343 -10.07 -19.68 -12.72
N THR A 344 -10.27 -20.14 -13.96
CA THR A 344 -10.68 -21.53 -14.25
C THR A 344 -9.51 -22.50 -14.17
N ALA A 345 -8.27 -22.03 -14.32
CA ALA A 345 -7.05 -22.84 -14.24
C ALA A 345 -6.58 -23.01 -12.79
N LYS A 346 -7.38 -23.68 -11.96
CA LYS A 346 -7.11 -23.86 -10.52
C LYS A 346 -5.84 -24.66 -10.23
N SER A 347 -5.48 -25.63 -11.07
CA SER A 347 -4.27 -26.43 -10.92
C SER A 347 -2.97 -25.63 -10.92
N LEU A 348 -2.98 -24.40 -11.46
CA LEU A 348 -1.82 -23.51 -11.43
C LEU A 348 -1.43 -23.10 -10.00
N PHE A 349 -2.36 -23.12 -9.05
CA PHE A 349 -2.06 -22.85 -7.65
C PHE A 349 -1.18 -23.92 -7.00
N ASP A 350 -1.16 -25.14 -7.55
CA ASP A 350 -0.37 -26.27 -7.02
C ASP A 350 1.07 -26.31 -7.58
N THR A 351 1.37 -25.47 -8.57
CA THR A 351 2.71 -25.40 -9.15
C THR A 351 3.70 -24.67 -8.23
N LYS A 352 4.99 -25.09 -8.27
CA LYS A 352 6.05 -24.42 -7.49
C LYS A 352 6.29 -22.98 -7.97
N MET A 353 6.40 -22.78 -9.30
CA MET A 353 6.50 -21.46 -9.92
C MET A 353 5.11 -21.04 -10.40
N ARG A 354 4.60 -19.94 -9.88
CA ARG A 354 3.26 -19.42 -10.21
C ARG A 354 3.35 -18.07 -10.92
N ALA A 355 4.14 -17.99 -11.99
CA ALA A 355 4.36 -16.81 -12.82
C ALA A 355 3.84 -17.06 -14.24
N TYR A 356 2.52 -16.97 -14.43
CA TYR A 356 1.85 -17.35 -15.69
C TYR A 356 0.86 -16.32 -16.25
N SER A 357 0.51 -15.27 -15.49
CA SER A 357 -0.46 -14.28 -15.96
C SER A 357 0.17 -13.21 -16.85
N HIS A 358 -0.65 -12.34 -17.42
CA HIS A 358 -0.22 -11.15 -18.15
C HIS A 358 -0.08 -9.91 -17.24
N GLY A 359 0.22 -10.13 -15.96
CA GLY A 359 0.42 -9.08 -14.96
C GLY A 359 -0.61 -9.07 -13.83
N CYS A 360 -1.89 -9.33 -14.11
CA CYS A 360 -2.94 -9.44 -13.09
C CYS A 360 -2.70 -10.63 -12.14
N ILE A 361 -3.29 -10.58 -10.96
CA ILE A 361 -3.10 -11.56 -9.89
C ILE A 361 -4.29 -12.51 -9.82
N ARG A 362 -4.09 -13.79 -10.22
CA ARG A 362 -5.07 -14.83 -9.93
C ARG A 362 -4.96 -15.20 -8.48
N THR A 363 -6.05 -15.18 -7.75
CA THR A 363 -6.05 -15.40 -6.30
C THR A 363 -6.90 -16.62 -5.97
N GLU A 364 -6.31 -17.56 -5.24
CA GLU A 364 -7.00 -18.76 -4.78
C GLU A 364 -8.03 -18.38 -3.71
N HIS A 365 -9.16 -19.09 -3.67
CA HIS A 365 -10.25 -18.84 -2.72
C HIS A 365 -10.71 -17.37 -2.66
N ILE A 366 -10.55 -16.63 -3.75
CA ILE A 366 -10.87 -15.19 -3.82
C ILE A 366 -12.36 -14.91 -3.53
N MET A 367 -13.25 -15.88 -3.77
CA MET A 367 -14.66 -15.76 -3.43
C MET A 367 -14.85 -15.63 -1.91
N GLN A 368 -14.15 -16.45 -1.11
CA GLN A 368 -14.19 -16.38 0.36
C GLN A 368 -13.64 -15.03 0.86
N LEU A 369 -12.55 -14.55 0.25
CA LEU A 369 -12.01 -13.22 0.55
C LEU A 369 -13.03 -12.11 0.26
N ALA A 370 -13.69 -12.18 -0.89
CA ALA A 370 -14.69 -11.20 -1.28
C ALA A 370 -15.94 -11.26 -0.40
N GLU A 371 -16.41 -12.47 -0.06
CA GLU A 371 -17.53 -12.67 0.86
C GLU A 371 -17.26 -12.00 2.21
N LYS A 372 -16.07 -12.25 2.79
CA LYS A 372 -15.65 -11.60 4.04
C LYS A 372 -15.68 -10.07 3.93
N LEU A 373 -15.15 -9.51 2.83
CA LEU A 373 -15.09 -8.05 2.62
C LEU A 373 -16.45 -7.42 2.31
N LEU A 374 -17.40 -8.16 1.75
CA LEU A 374 -18.75 -7.68 1.43
C LEU A 374 -19.69 -7.72 2.64
N THR A 375 -19.49 -8.67 3.55
CA THR A 375 -20.40 -8.91 4.68
C THR A 375 -19.94 -8.25 5.97
N GLU A 376 -18.64 -8.12 6.19
CA GLU A 376 -18.12 -7.50 7.41
C GLU A 376 -18.28 -5.97 7.39
N GLY A 377 -18.93 -5.45 8.44
CA GLY A 377 -19.23 -4.02 8.56
C GLY A 377 -20.32 -3.54 7.59
N ALA A 378 -21.06 -4.47 6.97
CA ALA A 378 -22.25 -4.15 6.19
C ALA A 378 -23.36 -3.59 7.10
N PRO A 379 -24.22 -2.69 6.57
CA PRO A 379 -25.43 -2.26 7.29
C PRO A 379 -26.31 -3.46 7.64
N ALA A 380 -27.17 -3.31 8.65
CA ALA A 380 -28.13 -4.35 8.99
C ALA A 380 -29.08 -4.64 7.81
N VAL A 381 -29.51 -5.90 7.68
CA VAL A 381 -30.48 -6.29 6.67
C VAL A 381 -31.78 -5.48 6.88
N GLY A 382 -32.27 -4.85 5.80
CA GLY A 382 -33.46 -3.98 5.86
C GLY A 382 -33.15 -2.48 6.03
N THR A 383 -31.85 -2.09 6.10
CA THR A 383 -31.47 -0.66 6.06
C THR A 383 -31.90 -0.06 4.73
N GLU A 384 -32.74 0.98 4.78
CA GLU A 384 -33.29 1.64 3.60
C GLU A 384 -32.16 2.22 2.70
N GLY A 385 -32.25 1.96 1.41
CA GLY A 385 -31.28 2.41 0.40
C GLY A 385 -29.95 1.65 0.37
N ALA A 386 -29.70 0.69 1.29
CA ALA A 386 -28.47 -0.08 1.32
C ALA A 386 -28.65 -1.47 0.68
N THR A 387 -27.76 -1.81 -0.26
CA THR A 387 -27.66 -3.18 -0.74
C THR A 387 -26.81 -3.99 0.24
N VAL A 388 -27.47 -4.79 1.09
CA VAL A 388 -26.76 -5.72 1.98
C VAL A 388 -26.41 -7.00 1.23
N TRP A 389 -25.14 -7.37 1.28
CA TRP A 389 -24.64 -8.64 0.73
C TRP A 389 -24.59 -9.69 1.83
N THR A 390 -25.21 -10.85 1.57
CA THR A 390 -25.10 -12.06 2.40
C THR A 390 -24.42 -13.17 1.60
N PRO A 391 -23.86 -14.20 2.26
CA PRO A 391 -23.28 -15.35 1.57
C PRO A 391 -24.26 -16.00 0.57
N GLU A 392 -25.56 -16.07 0.95
CA GLU A 392 -26.64 -16.60 0.11
C GLU A 392 -26.80 -15.78 -1.16
N LYS A 393 -26.96 -14.45 -1.01
CA LYS A 393 -27.14 -13.53 -2.16
C LYS A 393 -25.93 -13.52 -3.09
N ILE A 394 -24.71 -13.67 -2.56
CA ILE A 394 -23.52 -13.81 -3.37
C ILE A 394 -23.59 -15.10 -4.20
N ARG A 395 -23.93 -16.24 -3.57
CA ARG A 395 -24.07 -17.53 -4.26
C ARG A 395 -25.16 -17.50 -5.34
N GLU A 396 -26.32 -16.96 -5.04
CA GLU A 396 -27.43 -16.80 -5.99
C GLU A 396 -27.03 -15.93 -7.19
N THR A 397 -26.35 -14.81 -6.93
CA THR A 397 -25.86 -13.91 -7.99
C THR A 397 -24.87 -14.62 -8.90
N VAL A 398 -23.96 -15.40 -8.32
CA VAL A 398 -22.97 -16.18 -9.10
C VAL A 398 -23.68 -17.26 -9.95
N GLN A 399 -24.67 -17.98 -9.39
CA GLN A 399 -25.43 -18.99 -10.09
C GLN A 399 -26.28 -18.41 -11.22
N ALA A 400 -26.82 -17.21 -11.04
CA ALA A 400 -27.60 -16.51 -12.05
C ALA A 400 -26.79 -16.12 -13.30
N LYS A 401 -25.45 -16.19 -13.25
CA LYS A 401 -24.52 -15.84 -14.34
C LYS A 401 -24.68 -14.39 -14.86
N LYS A 402 -25.34 -13.53 -14.10
CA LYS A 402 -25.49 -12.10 -14.42
C LYS A 402 -24.29 -11.34 -13.85
N THR A 403 -23.75 -10.43 -14.64
CA THR A 403 -22.69 -9.52 -14.17
C THR A 403 -23.28 -8.51 -13.21
N VAL A 404 -22.77 -8.48 -11.98
CA VAL A 404 -23.21 -7.57 -10.93
C VAL A 404 -21.97 -7.00 -10.22
N GLN A 405 -21.95 -5.68 -10.04
CA GLN A 405 -20.95 -5.04 -9.17
C GLN A 405 -21.48 -4.98 -7.74
N ALA A 406 -20.64 -5.42 -6.80
CA ALA A 406 -20.90 -5.37 -5.38
C ALA A 406 -19.81 -4.52 -4.72
N ASN A 407 -20.19 -3.43 -4.07
CA ASN A 407 -19.25 -2.54 -3.42
C ASN A 407 -18.99 -2.99 -1.98
N PHE A 408 -17.75 -2.84 -1.52
CA PHE A 408 -17.39 -3.08 -0.12
C PHE A 408 -17.98 -1.97 0.77
N PRO A 409 -18.45 -2.30 1.98
CA PRO A 409 -18.85 -1.29 2.97
C PRO A 409 -17.73 -0.28 3.28
N LYS A 410 -16.49 -0.76 3.31
CA LYS A 410 -15.28 0.05 3.47
C LYS A 410 -14.28 -0.30 2.36
N PRO A 411 -13.92 0.63 1.47
CA PRO A 411 -12.80 0.46 0.57
C PRO A 411 -11.52 0.20 1.36
N LEU A 412 -10.61 -0.61 0.79
CA LEU A 412 -9.34 -0.93 1.46
C LEU A 412 -8.15 -0.85 0.50
N PRO A 413 -6.95 -0.47 1.00
CA PRO A 413 -5.73 -0.47 0.20
C PRO A 413 -5.34 -1.88 -0.23
N VAL A 414 -4.79 -1.99 -1.44
CA VAL A 414 -4.15 -3.19 -1.98
C VAL A 414 -2.74 -2.83 -2.38
N TYR A 415 -1.77 -3.44 -1.73
CA TYR A 415 -0.34 -3.28 -2.03
C TYR A 415 0.17 -4.50 -2.78
N ILE A 416 0.71 -4.30 -3.98
CA ILE A 416 1.42 -5.34 -4.72
C ILE A 416 2.91 -5.05 -4.61
N VAL A 417 3.63 -5.93 -3.92
CA VAL A 417 5.02 -5.74 -3.54
C VAL A 417 5.91 -6.89 -4.03
N TYR A 418 7.21 -6.68 -3.98
CA TYR A 418 8.22 -7.66 -4.37
C TYR A 418 9.23 -7.88 -3.25
N MET A 419 8.81 -8.64 -2.21
CA MET A 419 9.66 -8.96 -1.05
C MET A 419 10.27 -10.34 -1.24
N SER A 420 11.57 -10.40 -1.57
CA SER A 420 12.30 -11.65 -1.76
C SER A 420 12.75 -12.32 -0.45
N SER A 421 12.61 -11.62 0.68
CA SER A 421 12.69 -12.19 2.03
C SER A 421 11.58 -11.61 2.89
N ALA A 422 10.95 -12.44 3.71
CA ALA A 422 9.90 -12.01 4.63
C ALA A 422 9.90 -12.90 5.88
N ALA A 423 9.46 -12.34 7.01
CA ALA A 423 9.28 -13.09 8.22
C ALA A 423 8.02 -13.97 8.16
N LEU A 424 8.13 -15.18 8.65
CA LEU A 424 7.01 -16.09 8.93
C LEU A 424 6.40 -15.77 10.30
N GLN A 425 5.30 -16.44 10.64
CA GLN A 425 4.61 -16.23 11.94
C GLN A 425 5.47 -16.60 13.16
N ASP A 426 6.39 -17.55 12.98
CA ASP A 426 7.36 -17.98 14.01
C ASP A 426 8.57 -17.01 14.14
N GLY A 427 8.59 -15.94 13.35
CA GLY A 427 9.67 -14.96 13.32
C GLY A 427 10.88 -15.38 12.47
N SER A 428 10.92 -16.58 11.92
CA SER A 428 11.98 -17.01 11.00
C SER A 428 11.88 -16.27 9.67
N ILE A 429 13.01 -16.03 9.03
CA ILE A 429 13.05 -15.38 7.71
C ILE A 429 13.01 -16.44 6.63
N LYS A 430 12.06 -16.30 5.71
CA LYS A 430 11.94 -17.12 4.52
C LYS A 430 12.36 -16.33 3.29
N ASP A 431 13.29 -16.90 2.53
CA ASP A 431 13.71 -16.39 1.24
C ASP A 431 12.84 -16.99 0.12
N TYR A 432 12.53 -16.16 -0.86
CA TYR A 432 11.78 -16.48 -2.08
C TYR A 432 12.67 -16.27 -3.31
N ALA A 433 12.37 -16.98 -4.38
CA ALA A 433 13.09 -16.82 -5.64
C ALA A 433 12.89 -15.40 -6.23
N ASP A 434 13.97 -14.80 -6.70
CA ASP A 434 13.92 -13.54 -7.46
C ASP A 434 13.49 -13.84 -8.91
N ILE A 435 12.17 -14.08 -9.09
CA ILE A 435 11.57 -14.57 -10.35
C ILE A 435 11.71 -13.58 -11.52
N TYR A 436 11.83 -12.28 -11.23
CA TYR A 436 11.97 -11.23 -12.24
C TYR A 436 13.36 -10.64 -12.30
N LYS A 437 14.34 -11.22 -11.58
CA LYS A 437 15.74 -10.77 -11.53
C LYS A 437 15.90 -9.31 -11.15
N LYS A 438 15.12 -8.85 -10.16
CA LYS A 438 15.14 -7.46 -9.67
C LYS A 438 16.17 -7.22 -8.58
N ASP A 439 16.49 -8.23 -7.77
CA ASP A 439 17.29 -8.08 -6.56
C ASP A 439 18.71 -7.56 -6.86
N GLY A 440 19.36 -8.11 -7.88
CA GLY A 440 20.73 -7.74 -8.21
C GLY A 440 20.92 -6.25 -8.52
N LYS A 441 19.98 -5.63 -9.25
CA LYS A 441 20.03 -4.19 -9.55
C LYS A 441 19.81 -3.33 -8.30
N VAL A 442 18.87 -3.72 -7.46
CA VAL A 442 18.58 -2.98 -6.22
C VAL A 442 19.74 -3.13 -5.22
N ILE A 443 20.35 -4.33 -5.11
CA ILE A 443 21.54 -4.54 -4.28
C ILE A 443 22.72 -3.68 -4.80
N ALA A 444 22.92 -3.60 -6.13
CA ALA A 444 23.96 -2.75 -6.71
C ALA A 444 23.71 -1.28 -6.36
N ALA A 445 22.48 -0.78 -6.51
CA ALA A 445 22.12 0.59 -6.13
C ALA A 445 22.24 0.85 -4.61
N LEU A 446 21.93 -0.15 -3.77
CA LEU A 446 22.07 -0.05 -2.32
C LEU A 446 23.55 0.01 -1.86
N ASN A 447 24.44 -0.52 -2.66
CA ASN A 447 25.90 -0.53 -2.39
C ASN A 447 26.67 0.51 -3.21
N ASP A 448 25.99 1.31 -4.03
CA ASP A 448 26.62 2.37 -4.82
C ASP A 448 27.06 3.52 -3.90
N LYS A 449 28.36 3.83 -3.92
CA LYS A 449 28.98 4.90 -3.13
C LYS A 449 28.94 6.26 -3.81
N THR A 450 28.42 6.32 -5.03
CA THR A 450 28.18 7.61 -5.69
C THR A 450 27.00 8.31 -5.03
N LEU A 451 27.19 9.58 -4.64
CA LEU A 451 26.12 10.38 -4.02
C LEU A 451 24.86 10.36 -4.89
N PRO A 452 23.68 10.11 -4.32
CA PRO A 452 22.45 10.18 -5.08
C PRO A 452 22.33 11.57 -5.70
N LYS A 453 22.25 11.63 -7.03
CA LYS A 453 21.88 12.87 -7.75
C LYS A 453 20.57 13.36 -7.15
N PRO A 454 20.44 14.65 -6.78
CA PRO A 454 19.17 15.20 -6.33
C PRO A 454 18.11 14.84 -7.36
N ALA A 455 16.98 14.27 -6.91
CA ALA A 455 15.88 13.88 -7.77
C ALA A 455 15.55 15.05 -8.68
N ALA A 456 15.67 14.85 -9.99
CA ALA A 456 15.26 15.84 -10.97
C ALA A 456 13.82 16.20 -10.63
N LYS A 457 13.55 17.50 -10.45
CA LYS A 457 12.21 18.04 -10.24
C LYS A 457 11.34 17.45 -11.34
N THR A 458 10.48 16.52 -11.01
CA THR A 458 9.33 16.17 -11.85
C THR A 458 8.41 17.40 -11.78
N ALA A 459 8.74 18.37 -12.64
CA ALA A 459 7.91 19.50 -12.90
C ALA A 459 6.58 18.98 -13.45
N ASP A 460 5.52 19.41 -12.80
CA ASP A 460 4.16 19.53 -13.27
C ASP A 460 3.92 19.16 -14.74
N LYS A 461 3.41 17.95 -14.95
CA LYS A 461 2.63 17.56 -16.13
C LYS A 461 1.32 16.92 -15.71
N VAL A 462 0.55 17.64 -14.89
CA VAL A 462 -0.87 17.35 -14.66
C VAL A 462 -1.61 18.70 -14.72
N ALA A 463 -1.69 19.26 -15.93
CA ALA A 463 -2.72 20.22 -16.32
C ALA A 463 -2.66 20.37 -17.85
N SER A 464 -3.29 19.46 -18.55
CA SER A 464 -3.93 19.63 -19.87
C SER A 464 -4.02 18.29 -20.61
N ARG A 465 -5.05 17.55 -20.29
CA ARG A 465 -5.80 16.74 -21.30
C ARG A 465 -7.10 16.26 -20.70
#